data_db9e17f24e2becab12aee1fd95c72309
#
_entry.id   db9e17f24e2becab12aee1fd95c72309
#
_cell.length_a   1.000
_cell.length_b   1.000
_cell.length_c   1.000
_cell.angle_alpha   90.00
_cell.angle_beta   90.00
_cell.angle_gamma   90.00
#
_symmetry.space_group_name_H-M   'P 1'
#
loop_
_entity.id
_entity.type
_entity.pdbx_description
1 polymer ?
#
loop_
_entity_poly.entity_id
_entity_poly.type
_entity_poly.pdbx_seq_one_letter_code
_entity_poly.pdbx_strand_id
1 'polypeptide(L)'
;MNTTSSTQPRVASVEEVKAALGDRLVDSFQKDDLWLRVRTDAWKSSMRTLRDTLGFHYFCFLSAIDWMPSPYGRGEDDPTEPAPERDATIRQGYAGGETRMQVFVRVTNPVTHVSVIVKSDVPDDSLTI
;
A
#
# COMPACT_ATOMS: atom_id res chain seq x y z
N MET A 1 -14.13 35.94 -6.68
CA MET A 1 -13.79 35.29 -6.60
C MET A 1 -13.21 34.82 -5.77
N ASN A 2 -13.10 34.40 -5.33
CA ASN A 2 -12.58 33.85 -4.53
C ASN A 2 -11.96 32.94 -4.42
N THR A 3 -11.46 32.83 -4.46
CA THR A 3 -10.93 31.92 -4.47
C THR A 3 -10.35 31.50 -3.42
N THR A 4 -10.75 30.98 -2.89
CA THR A 4 -10.28 30.42 -1.93
C THR A 4 -9.34 29.58 -2.09
N SER A 5 -8.44 29.88 -2.34
CA SER A 5 -7.52 29.02 -2.34
C SER A 5 -7.35 28.38 -1.14
N SER A 6 -7.79 27.35 -1.04
CA SER A 6 -7.51 26.57 -0.02
C SER A 6 -6.07 26.34 0.14
N THR A 7 -5.52 26.80 1.11
CA THR A 7 -4.17 26.47 1.48
C THR A 7 -4.08 25.12 2.17
N GLN A 8 -5.19 24.47 2.40
CA GLN A 8 -5.14 23.14 3.01
C GLN A 8 -4.78 22.10 1.98
N PRO A 9 -3.96 21.09 2.34
CA PRO A 9 -3.69 20.01 1.43
C PRO A 9 -5.00 19.33 1.06
N ARG A 10 -5.19 19.10 -0.21
CA ARG A 10 -6.35 18.36 -0.66
C ARG A 10 -6.12 16.91 -0.39
N VAL A 11 -7.09 16.27 0.19
CA VAL A 11 -7.10 14.82 0.29
C VAL A 11 -7.52 14.29 -1.08
N ALA A 12 -6.80 13.30 -1.60
CA ALA A 12 -7.20 12.68 -2.85
C ALA A 12 -8.59 12.09 -2.68
N SER A 13 -9.48 12.43 -3.61
CA SER A 13 -10.82 11.91 -3.57
C SER A 13 -10.83 10.46 -3.99
N VAL A 14 -11.44 9.62 -3.20
CA VAL A 14 -11.63 8.21 -3.55
C VAL A 14 -12.39 8.10 -4.87
N GLU A 15 -13.33 9.01 -5.11
CA GLU A 15 -14.10 9.01 -6.34
C GLU A 15 -13.25 9.30 -7.57
N GLU A 16 -12.31 10.23 -7.47
CA GLU A 16 -11.39 10.52 -8.57
C GLU A 16 -10.51 9.32 -8.89
N VAL A 17 -10.00 8.68 -7.85
CA VAL A 17 -9.16 7.49 -8.01
C VAL A 17 -9.97 6.33 -8.60
N LYS A 18 -11.18 6.11 -8.11
CA LYS A 18 -12.04 5.06 -8.65
C LYS A 18 -12.37 5.30 -10.12
N ALA A 19 -12.64 6.54 -10.47
CA ALA A 19 -12.92 6.88 -11.87
C ALA A 19 -11.70 6.63 -12.76
N ALA A 20 -10.51 6.92 -12.28
CA ALA A 20 -9.29 6.76 -13.05
C ALA A 20 -8.80 5.32 -13.13
N LEU A 21 -8.88 4.58 -12.02
CA LEU A 21 -8.39 3.20 -11.96
C LEU A 21 -9.43 2.17 -12.37
N GLY A 22 -10.70 2.47 -12.16
CA GLY A 22 -11.78 1.54 -12.50
C GLY A 22 -11.66 0.22 -11.74
N ASP A 23 -11.78 -0.89 -12.46
CA ASP A 23 -11.73 -2.21 -11.87
C ASP A 23 -10.34 -2.66 -11.42
N ARG A 24 -9.31 -1.89 -11.69
CA ARG A 24 -7.95 -2.15 -11.21
C ARG A 24 -7.82 -1.89 -9.71
N LEU A 25 -8.66 -1.02 -9.16
CA LEU A 25 -8.70 -0.75 -7.73
C LEU A 25 -9.51 -1.82 -7.03
N VAL A 26 -8.88 -2.55 -6.11
CA VAL A 26 -9.55 -3.61 -5.35
C VAL A 26 -10.16 -3.06 -4.08
N ASP A 27 -9.42 -2.22 -3.37
CA ASP A 27 -9.84 -1.70 -2.09
C ASP A 27 -9.16 -0.37 -1.79
N SER A 28 -9.74 0.40 -0.90
CA SER A 28 -9.15 1.67 -0.49
C SER A 28 -9.57 1.99 0.93
N PHE A 29 -8.72 2.68 1.66
CA PHE A 29 -9.13 3.28 2.92
C PHE A 29 -8.35 4.57 3.16
N GLN A 30 -8.98 5.47 3.88
CA GLN A 30 -8.40 6.76 4.20
C GLN A 30 -7.98 6.75 5.66
N LYS A 31 -6.74 7.11 5.89
CA LYS A 31 -6.21 7.39 7.24
C LYS A 31 -5.43 8.69 7.14
N ASP A 32 -4.15 8.70 7.42
CA ASP A 32 -3.34 9.90 7.20
C ASP A 32 -3.16 10.15 5.71
N ASP A 33 -2.82 9.09 4.97
CA ASP A 33 -2.81 9.12 3.52
C ASP A 33 -3.97 8.25 2.99
N LEU A 34 -4.29 8.40 1.73
CA LEU A 34 -5.19 7.48 1.06
C LEU A 34 -4.41 6.23 0.67
N TRP A 35 -4.87 5.08 1.15
CA TRP A 35 -4.30 3.79 0.85
C TRP A 35 -5.12 3.10 -0.23
N LEU A 36 -4.45 2.63 -1.27
CA LEU A 36 -5.08 1.98 -2.41
C LEU A 36 -4.49 0.59 -2.57
N ARG A 37 -5.34 -0.41 -2.72
CA ARG A 37 -4.89 -1.74 -3.11
C ARG A 37 -5.36 -2.01 -4.51
N VAL A 38 -4.42 -2.27 -5.41
CA VAL A 38 -4.71 -2.53 -6.82
C VAL A 38 -4.44 -3.99 -7.15
N ARG A 39 -5.04 -4.45 -8.23
CA ARG A 39 -4.82 -5.82 -8.69
C ARG A 39 -3.35 -6.02 -9.05
N THR A 40 -2.83 -7.17 -8.71
CA THR A 40 -1.42 -7.51 -8.97
C THR A 40 -1.07 -7.40 -10.45
N ASP A 41 -1.97 -7.88 -11.33
CA ASP A 41 -1.76 -7.82 -12.76
C ASP A 41 -1.93 -6.43 -13.37
N ALA A 42 -2.38 -5.48 -12.57
CA ALA A 42 -2.61 -4.09 -13.00
C ALA A 42 -1.66 -3.11 -12.31
N TRP A 43 -0.60 -3.57 -11.69
CA TRP A 43 0.33 -2.72 -10.94
C TRP A 43 0.91 -1.61 -11.80
N LYS A 44 1.53 -1.98 -12.91
CA LYS A 44 2.20 -1.02 -13.78
C LYS A 44 1.22 -0.04 -14.40
N SER A 45 0.07 -0.51 -14.88
CA SER A 45 -0.91 0.35 -15.51
C SER A 45 -1.56 1.31 -14.50
N SER A 46 -1.76 0.85 -13.26
CA SER A 46 -2.27 1.70 -12.19
C SER A 46 -1.29 2.80 -11.84
N MET A 47 -0.01 2.47 -11.73
CA MET A 47 1.02 3.46 -11.45
C MET A 47 1.14 4.50 -12.57
N ARG A 48 1.02 4.08 -13.81
CA ARG A 48 1.00 5.01 -14.95
C ARG A 48 -0.19 5.95 -14.89
N THR A 49 -1.36 5.45 -14.58
CA THR A 49 -2.56 6.27 -14.45
C THR A 49 -2.41 7.31 -13.34
N LEU A 50 -1.91 6.89 -12.19
CA LEU A 50 -1.68 7.82 -11.09
C LEU A 50 -0.68 8.90 -11.47
N ARG A 51 0.38 8.54 -12.13
CA ARG A 51 1.41 9.49 -12.54
C ARG A 51 0.91 10.42 -13.65
N ASP A 52 0.36 9.87 -14.72
CA ASP A 52 0.11 10.62 -15.95
C ASP A 52 -1.26 11.30 -15.95
N THR A 53 -2.25 10.71 -15.32
CA THR A 53 -3.62 11.25 -15.29
C THR A 53 -3.90 12.08 -14.05
N LEU A 54 -3.45 11.62 -12.90
CA LEU A 54 -3.76 12.26 -11.62
C LEU A 54 -2.61 13.10 -11.05
N GLY A 55 -1.46 13.11 -11.70
CA GLY A 55 -0.35 13.98 -11.33
C GLY A 55 0.50 13.51 -10.15
N PHE A 56 0.41 12.25 -9.76
CA PHE A 56 1.23 11.69 -8.69
C PHE A 56 2.60 11.28 -9.24
N HIS A 57 3.38 12.26 -9.66
CA HIS A 57 4.64 11.97 -10.35
C HIS A 57 5.88 12.13 -9.47
N TYR A 58 5.74 12.46 -8.21
CA TYR A 58 6.86 12.48 -7.29
C TYR A 58 6.93 11.15 -6.56
N PHE A 59 8.00 10.42 -6.81
CA PHE A 59 8.23 9.13 -6.20
C PHE A 59 8.88 9.32 -4.83
N CYS A 60 8.27 8.78 -3.79
CA CYS A 60 8.82 8.86 -2.43
C CYS A 60 9.62 7.63 -2.08
N PHE A 61 8.99 6.45 -2.15
CA PHE A 61 9.67 5.20 -1.87
C PHE A 61 8.88 4.01 -2.42
N LEU A 62 9.58 2.92 -2.60
CA LEU A 62 9.02 1.61 -2.93
C LEU A 62 9.57 0.61 -1.93
N SER A 63 8.72 -0.19 -1.36
CA SER A 63 9.11 -1.21 -0.38
C SER A 63 8.22 -2.43 -0.50
N ALA A 64 8.60 -3.46 0.20
CA ALA A 64 7.80 -4.68 0.30
C ALA A 64 7.75 -5.13 1.75
N ILE A 65 6.71 -5.83 2.10
CA ILE A 65 6.53 -6.33 3.44
C ILE A 65 6.07 -7.78 3.40
N ASP A 66 6.65 -8.58 4.26
CA ASP A 66 6.17 -9.91 4.58
C ASP A 66 5.42 -9.80 5.90
N TRP A 67 4.11 -9.99 5.86
CA TRP A 67 3.25 -9.85 7.02
C TRP A 67 3.32 -11.05 7.97
N MET A 68 4.01 -12.09 7.58
CA MET A 68 4.10 -13.28 8.43
C MET A 68 4.76 -12.92 9.77
N PRO A 69 4.13 -13.26 10.89
CA PRO A 69 4.74 -13.01 12.19
C PRO A 69 6.04 -13.78 12.35
N SER A 70 6.91 -13.25 13.21
CA SER A 70 8.14 -13.97 13.56
C SER A 70 7.81 -15.38 14.07
N PRO A 71 8.52 -16.39 13.59
CA PRO A 71 8.29 -17.78 14.07
C PRO A 71 8.60 -17.95 15.56
N TYR A 72 9.30 -17.01 16.18
CA TYR A 72 9.63 -17.04 17.60
C TYR A 72 8.77 -16.10 18.44
N GLY A 73 7.75 -15.47 17.84
CA GLY A 73 6.88 -14.55 18.55
C GLY A 73 7.43 -13.11 18.58
N ARG A 74 6.87 -12.32 19.45
CA ARG A 74 7.24 -10.91 19.61
C ARG A 74 7.89 -10.72 20.98
N GLY A 75 8.82 -9.80 21.03
CA GLY A 75 9.43 -9.40 22.28
C GLY A 75 10.84 -9.96 22.43
N GLU A 76 11.46 -9.54 23.49
CA GLU A 76 12.80 -10.00 23.84
C GLU A 76 12.70 -11.32 24.55
N ASP A 77 13.67 -12.20 24.28
CA ASP A 77 13.73 -13.46 24.99
C ASP A 77 14.19 -13.22 26.42
N ASP A 78 13.51 -13.88 27.35
CA ASP A 78 13.96 -13.90 28.74
C ASP A 78 14.99 -15.05 28.86
N PRO A 79 16.24 -14.76 29.18
CA PRO A 79 17.26 -15.80 29.25
C PRO A 79 17.00 -16.79 30.38
N THR A 80 16.07 -16.50 31.30
CA THR A 80 15.74 -17.42 32.39
C THR A 80 14.62 -18.38 32.02
N GLU A 81 13.97 -18.21 30.88
CA GLU A 81 12.89 -19.06 30.42
C GLU A 81 13.32 -19.88 29.21
N PRO A 82 12.68 -21.04 28.98
CA PRO A 82 12.96 -21.81 27.77
C PRO A 82 12.58 -20.98 26.54
N ALA A 83 13.34 -21.15 25.46
CA ALA A 83 13.02 -20.50 24.19
C ALA A 83 11.65 -20.96 23.72
N PRO A 84 10.80 -20.03 23.18
CA PRO A 84 9.50 -20.43 22.65
C PRO A 84 9.68 -21.35 21.45
N GLU A 85 8.72 -22.26 21.27
CA GLU A 85 8.72 -23.10 20.10
C GLU A 85 8.58 -22.27 18.84
N ARG A 86 9.33 -22.67 17.82
CA ARG A 86 9.25 -22.02 16.53
C ARG A 86 7.93 -22.39 15.85
N ASP A 87 7.12 -21.38 15.52
CA ASP A 87 5.93 -21.55 14.69
C ASP A 87 6.25 -21.01 13.30
N ALA A 88 6.59 -21.90 12.39
CA ALA A 88 6.90 -21.54 11.01
C ALA A 88 5.72 -21.78 10.07
N THR A 89 4.50 -21.89 10.60
CA THR A 89 3.31 -22.10 9.79
C THR A 89 3.09 -20.89 8.89
N ILE A 90 3.05 -21.11 7.58
CA ILE A 90 2.81 -20.05 6.61
C ILE A 90 1.31 -19.78 6.57
N ARG A 91 0.95 -18.51 6.77
CA ARG A 91 -0.43 -18.05 6.68
C ARG A 91 -0.51 -16.95 5.66
N GLN A 92 -1.63 -16.88 4.97
CA GLN A 92 -1.93 -15.89 3.95
C GLN A 92 -3.05 -14.97 4.44
N GLY A 93 -3.31 -13.89 3.70
CA GLY A 93 -4.47 -13.06 3.97
C GLY A 93 -4.27 -12.01 5.03
N TYR A 94 -3.10 -11.37 5.05
CA TYR A 94 -2.84 -10.29 5.99
C TYR A 94 -3.23 -8.94 5.41
N ALA A 95 -3.56 -8.01 6.28
CA ALA A 95 -3.80 -6.59 5.95
C ALA A 95 -4.78 -6.39 4.79
N GLY A 96 -5.82 -7.23 4.75
CA GLY A 96 -6.84 -7.17 3.69
C GLY A 96 -6.42 -7.81 2.39
N GLY A 97 -5.20 -8.30 2.28
CA GLY A 97 -4.71 -8.94 1.07
C GLY A 97 -5.03 -10.43 1.00
N GLU A 98 -4.62 -11.06 -0.07
CA GLU A 98 -4.82 -12.50 -0.29
C GLU A 98 -3.58 -13.30 0.07
N THR A 99 -2.42 -12.67 0.02
CA THR A 99 -1.14 -13.31 0.34
C THR A 99 -0.50 -12.66 1.56
N ARG A 100 0.59 -13.25 2.04
CA ARG A 100 1.35 -12.68 3.15
C ARG A 100 2.27 -11.54 2.71
N MET A 101 2.60 -11.46 1.43
CA MET A 101 3.53 -10.48 0.92
C MET A 101 2.83 -9.40 0.15
N GLN A 102 3.22 -8.17 0.39
CA GLN A 102 2.72 -7.03 -0.36
C GLN A 102 3.87 -6.12 -0.74
N VAL A 103 3.76 -5.51 -1.91
CA VAL A 103 4.62 -4.40 -2.31
C VAL A 103 3.81 -3.12 -2.17
N PHE A 104 4.46 -2.06 -1.78
CA PHE A 104 3.78 -0.78 -1.66
C PHE A 104 4.72 0.38 -2.02
N VAL A 105 4.12 1.42 -2.55
CA VAL A 105 4.80 2.61 -3.03
C VAL A 105 4.07 3.84 -2.54
N ARG A 106 4.82 4.86 -2.16
CA ARG A 106 4.24 6.16 -1.86
C ARG A 106 4.59 7.12 -2.98
N VAL A 107 3.58 7.78 -3.52
CA VAL A 107 3.73 8.80 -4.56
C VAL A 107 2.97 10.04 -4.16
N THR A 108 3.45 11.18 -4.60
CA THR A 108 2.90 12.47 -4.23
C THR A 108 2.62 13.30 -5.48
N ASN A 109 1.53 14.04 -5.44
CA ASN A 109 1.27 15.11 -6.39
C ASN A 109 1.86 16.40 -5.79
N PRO A 110 2.96 16.92 -6.34
CA PRO A 110 3.62 18.07 -5.74
C PRO A 110 2.86 19.39 -5.95
N VAL A 111 1.87 19.42 -6.83
CA VAL A 111 1.05 20.61 -7.03
C VAL A 111 -0.04 20.71 -5.97
N THR A 112 -0.68 19.60 -5.66
CA THR A 112 -1.79 19.58 -4.69
C THR A 112 -1.31 19.19 -3.28
N HIS A 113 -0.07 18.77 -3.13
CA HIS A 113 0.50 18.29 -1.87
C HIS A 113 -0.22 17.07 -1.29
N VAL A 114 -0.76 16.24 -2.17
CA VAL A 114 -1.47 15.03 -1.77
C VAL A 114 -0.58 13.83 -2.03
N SER A 115 -0.54 12.90 -1.08
CA SER A 115 0.17 11.65 -1.22
C SER A 115 -0.78 10.48 -1.16
N VAL A 116 -0.46 9.43 -1.89
CA VAL A 116 -1.19 8.16 -1.81
C VAL A 116 -0.18 7.03 -1.63
N ILE A 117 -0.61 5.98 -0.95
CA ILE A 117 0.16 4.76 -0.83
C ILE A 117 -0.59 3.68 -1.61
N VAL A 118 0.08 3.10 -2.57
CA VAL A 118 -0.48 2.06 -3.44
C VAL A 118 0.18 0.75 -3.09
N LYS A 119 -0.63 -0.26 -2.82
CA LYS A 119 -0.11 -1.58 -2.51
C LYS A 119 -0.75 -2.64 -3.39
N SER A 120 -0.07 -3.76 -3.50
CA SER A 120 -0.56 -4.90 -4.24
C SER A 120 -0.05 -6.17 -3.61
N ASP A 121 -0.84 -7.24 -3.70
CA ASP A 121 -0.40 -8.54 -3.21
C ASP A 121 0.65 -9.12 -4.15
N VAL A 122 1.68 -9.71 -3.58
CA VAL A 122 2.68 -10.44 -4.36
C VAL A 122 2.36 -11.92 -4.23
N PRO A 123 2.15 -12.63 -5.34
CA PRO A 123 1.89 -14.06 -5.28
C PRO A 123 3.05 -14.81 -4.65
N ASP A 124 2.71 -15.81 -3.82
CA ASP A 124 3.69 -16.58 -3.08
C ASP A 124 4.63 -17.36 -4.00
N ASP A 125 4.16 -17.69 -5.19
CA ASP A 125 4.86 -18.51 -6.16
C ASP A 125 5.66 -17.72 -7.18
N SER A 126 5.54 -16.40 -7.21
CA SER A 126 6.12 -15.59 -8.27
C SER A 126 7.09 -14.54 -7.78
N LEU A 127 6.81 -13.80 -6.77
CA LEU A 127 7.61 -12.68 -6.26
C LEU A 127 7.84 -11.56 -7.29
N THR A 128 7.09 -11.56 -8.39
CA THR A 128 7.15 -10.51 -9.41
C THR A 128 5.75 -10.01 -9.74
N ILE A 129 5.67 -8.74 -10.06
CA ILE A 129 4.41 -8.11 -10.47
C ILE A 129 4.63 -7.10 -11.60
#